data_49bad8bb57a99f1fe173827c3f6f1c1f
#
_entry.id   49bad8bb57a99f1fe173827c3f6f1c1f
#
_cell.length_a   1.000
_cell.length_b   1.000
_cell.length_c   1.000
_cell.angle_alpha   90.00
_cell.angle_beta   90.00
_cell.angle_gamma   90.00
#
_symmetry.space_group_name_H-M   'P 1'
#
loop_
_entity.id
_entity.type
_entity.pdbx_description
1 polymer ?
#
loop_
_entity_poly.entity_id
_entity_poly.type
_entity_poly.pdbx_seq_one_letter_code
_entity_poly.pdbx_strand_id
1 'polypeptide(L)'
;MAKKKSLKAIIVILISLVVLAALWIGVSLGLYAMYFGRRFETNKAFMYHAESFEGLERTRYEFTSDKGQNIVGYMYSSGEEQKAIIVFAHGYGAGGHNSYIPAINYFAQNGFYVFAYDATGNDESGGKGIGGVPQGVIDLDYAISFVEDSGNFPDLPIGLFGHSWGGYSVSNVLTYHPEVEAVIECSGPNSSTDLVEGGGTKVIGPVVKILMPVIKVYERAKYGDYATNSALIGFASTDAEIMVVHSSDDNVVPIEYGYDIYYNAFKDDPRFTFIRLEGKGHNQFLNVNHNTDLFESFVAFYDENLF
;
A
#
# COMPACT_ATOMS: atom_id res chain seq x y z
N MET A 1 -49.83 -26.34 -27.83
CA MET A 1 -49.68 -26.02 -26.38
C MET A 1 -48.31 -26.31 -25.82
N ALA A 2 -47.64 -27.40 -26.15
CA ALA A 2 -46.29 -27.77 -25.63
C ALA A 2 -45.19 -26.72 -25.95
N LYS A 3 -45.07 -26.20 -27.18
CA LYS A 3 -44.10 -25.17 -27.55
C LYS A 3 -44.21 -23.85 -26.75
N LYS A 4 -45.44 -23.41 -26.40
CA LYS A 4 -45.66 -22.22 -25.57
C LYS A 4 -45.26 -22.42 -24.10
N LYS A 5 -45.42 -23.65 -23.55
CA LYS A 5 -44.97 -23.99 -22.19
C LYS A 5 -43.44 -24.02 -22.13
N SER A 6 -42.78 -24.58 -23.15
CA SER A 6 -41.31 -24.61 -23.26
C SER A 6 -40.72 -23.19 -23.33
N LEU A 7 -41.30 -22.29 -24.13
CA LEU A 7 -40.84 -20.91 -24.24
C LEU A 7 -40.98 -20.12 -22.93
N LYS A 8 -42.11 -20.28 -22.22
CA LYS A 8 -42.30 -19.66 -20.89
C LYS A 8 -41.26 -20.15 -19.87
N ALA A 9 -40.95 -21.45 -19.86
CA ALA A 9 -39.96 -22.01 -18.97
C ALA A 9 -38.55 -21.45 -19.28
N ILE A 10 -38.17 -21.33 -20.56
CA ILE A 10 -36.92 -20.74 -20.98
C ILE A 10 -36.81 -19.27 -20.53
N ILE A 11 -37.88 -18.49 -20.72
CA ILE A 11 -37.91 -17.08 -20.28
C ILE A 11 -37.73 -16.96 -18.76
N VAL A 12 -38.43 -17.81 -17.98
CA VAL A 12 -38.29 -17.84 -16.52
C VAL A 12 -36.86 -18.16 -16.12
N ILE A 13 -36.25 -19.17 -16.75
CA ILE A 13 -34.85 -19.54 -16.47
C ILE A 13 -33.90 -18.36 -16.78
N LEU A 14 -34.08 -17.72 -17.94
CA LEU A 14 -33.23 -16.57 -18.32
C LEU A 14 -33.37 -15.38 -17.34
N ILE A 15 -34.61 -15.06 -16.95
CA ILE A 15 -34.88 -14.03 -15.94
C ILE A 15 -34.22 -14.40 -14.61
N SER A 16 -34.35 -15.64 -14.17
CA SER A 16 -33.74 -16.12 -12.92
C SER A 16 -32.22 -16.00 -12.96
N LEU A 17 -31.55 -16.34 -14.07
CA LEU A 17 -30.14 -16.22 -14.24
C LEU A 17 -29.67 -14.74 -14.21
N VAL A 18 -30.41 -13.84 -14.84
CA VAL A 18 -30.14 -12.39 -14.81
C VAL A 18 -30.29 -11.85 -13.39
N VAL A 19 -31.31 -12.24 -12.66
CA VAL A 19 -31.52 -11.85 -11.25
C VAL A 19 -30.37 -12.36 -10.37
N LEU A 20 -29.97 -13.61 -10.52
CA LEU A 20 -28.88 -14.20 -9.76
C LEU A 20 -27.54 -13.49 -10.07
N ALA A 21 -27.27 -13.19 -11.34
CA ALA A 21 -26.08 -12.43 -11.73
C ALA A 21 -26.09 -11.02 -11.14
N ALA A 22 -27.22 -10.31 -11.18
CA ALA A 22 -27.35 -8.99 -10.59
C ALA A 22 -27.14 -9.02 -9.06
N LEU A 23 -27.68 -10.01 -8.38
CA LEU A 23 -27.45 -10.21 -6.94
C LEU A 23 -25.98 -10.49 -6.64
N TRP A 24 -25.34 -11.37 -7.40
CA TRP A 24 -23.92 -11.66 -7.27
C TRP A 24 -23.05 -10.42 -7.43
N ILE A 25 -23.28 -9.62 -8.49
CA ILE A 25 -22.58 -8.36 -8.71
C ILE A 25 -22.85 -7.39 -7.56
N GLY A 26 -24.12 -7.22 -7.17
CA GLY A 26 -24.51 -6.28 -6.10
C GLY A 26 -23.88 -6.63 -4.75
N VAL A 27 -23.86 -7.92 -4.38
CA VAL A 27 -23.21 -8.39 -3.14
C VAL A 27 -21.69 -8.17 -3.20
N SER A 28 -21.04 -8.51 -4.33
CA SER A 28 -19.60 -8.34 -4.50
C SER A 28 -19.18 -6.88 -4.34
N LEU A 29 -19.85 -5.98 -5.07
CA LEU A 29 -19.55 -4.55 -5.02
C LEU A 29 -19.98 -3.90 -3.70
N GLY A 30 -21.07 -4.35 -3.10
CA GLY A 30 -21.54 -3.88 -1.80
C GLY A 30 -20.56 -4.21 -0.67
N LEU A 31 -20.03 -5.42 -0.63
CA LEU A 31 -19.00 -5.81 0.34
C LEU A 31 -17.69 -5.04 0.09
N TYR A 32 -17.26 -4.95 -1.16
CA TYR A 32 -16.06 -4.16 -1.51
C TYR A 32 -16.21 -2.70 -1.06
N ALA A 33 -17.35 -2.05 -1.36
CA ALA A 33 -17.62 -0.67 -0.96
C ALA A 33 -17.70 -0.51 0.57
N MET A 34 -18.22 -1.49 1.30
CA MET A 34 -18.28 -1.47 2.75
C MET A 34 -16.87 -1.43 3.38
N TYR A 35 -15.90 -2.12 2.77
CA TYR A 35 -14.51 -2.12 3.25
C TYR A 35 -13.73 -0.88 2.79
N PHE A 36 -13.77 -0.54 1.51
CA PHE A 36 -12.93 0.50 0.90
C PHE A 36 -13.66 1.83 0.64
N GLY A 37 -14.96 1.90 0.87
CA GLY A 37 -15.77 3.11 0.65
C GLY A 37 -15.84 4.08 1.83
N ARG A 38 -15.13 3.81 2.93
CA ARG A 38 -15.14 4.63 4.15
C ARG A 38 -13.81 5.34 4.38
N ARG A 39 -13.86 6.41 5.16
CA ARG A 39 -12.67 7.10 5.66
C ARG A 39 -12.13 6.40 6.90
N PHE A 40 -10.84 6.59 7.12
CA PHE A 40 -10.17 6.19 8.36
C PHE A 40 -9.46 7.38 8.98
N GLU A 41 -9.49 7.43 10.31
CA GLU A 41 -8.73 8.39 11.10
C GLU A 41 -7.82 7.63 12.04
N THR A 42 -6.64 8.15 12.27
CA THR A 42 -5.68 7.56 13.21
C THR A 42 -6.31 7.53 14.60
N ASN A 43 -6.38 6.35 15.19
CA ASN A 43 -6.90 6.19 16.53
C ASN A 43 -6.02 6.98 17.51
N LYS A 44 -6.65 7.83 18.31
CA LYS A 44 -5.95 8.69 19.29
C LYS A 44 -5.02 7.94 20.25
N ALA A 45 -5.29 6.65 20.50
CA ALA A 45 -4.43 5.81 21.34
C ALA A 45 -3.12 5.39 20.65
N PHE A 46 -3.06 5.47 19.32
CA PHE A 46 -1.91 5.12 18.49
C PHE A 46 -1.39 6.31 17.66
N MET A 47 -1.94 7.49 17.89
CA MET A 47 -1.49 8.72 17.26
C MET A 47 -0.26 9.25 17.99
N TYR A 48 0.82 9.38 17.25
CA TYR A 48 2.00 10.09 17.71
C TYR A 48 2.00 11.52 17.18
N HIS A 49 2.68 12.41 17.89
CA HIS A 49 2.85 13.80 17.51
C HIS A 49 4.34 14.07 17.31
N ALA A 50 4.71 14.75 16.23
CA ALA A 50 6.10 15.06 15.92
C ALA A 50 6.79 15.82 17.05
N GLU A 51 6.04 16.71 17.71
CA GLU A 51 6.50 17.53 18.83
C GLU A 51 6.92 16.71 20.07
N SER A 52 6.58 15.42 20.12
CA SER A 52 7.00 14.49 21.18
C SER A 52 8.38 13.89 20.95
N PHE A 53 9.00 14.14 19.77
CA PHE A 53 10.30 13.63 19.39
C PHE A 53 11.28 14.80 19.31
N GLU A 54 12.33 14.76 20.11
CA GLU A 54 13.31 15.83 20.20
C GLU A 54 14.04 16.02 18.86
N GLY A 55 14.06 17.25 18.36
CA GLY A 55 14.72 17.61 17.11
C GLY A 55 13.96 17.19 15.83
N LEU A 56 12.80 16.56 15.94
CA LEU A 56 11.99 16.24 14.76
C LEU A 56 11.21 17.47 14.31
N GLU A 57 11.53 17.97 13.14
CA GLU A 57 10.80 19.05 12.48
C GLU A 57 9.90 18.51 11.37
N ARG A 58 8.82 19.24 11.05
CA ARG A 58 7.97 18.90 9.92
C ARG A 58 7.40 20.13 9.23
N THR A 59 7.29 20.04 7.91
CA THR A 59 6.62 21.05 7.07
C THR A 59 5.46 20.40 6.35
N ARG A 60 4.28 21.03 6.43
CA ARG A 60 3.04 20.54 5.81
C ARG A 60 2.95 20.98 4.36
N TYR A 61 2.54 20.05 3.50
CA TYR A 61 2.30 20.26 2.07
C TYR A 61 0.93 19.73 1.67
N GLU A 62 0.45 20.22 0.53
CA GLU A 62 -0.76 19.74 -0.10
C GLU A 62 -0.52 19.55 -1.60
N PHE A 63 -1.02 18.47 -2.15
CA PHE A 63 -1.00 18.19 -3.59
C PHE A 63 -2.29 17.50 -4.02
N THR A 64 -2.55 17.47 -5.32
CA THR A 64 -3.80 16.92 -5.86
C THR A 64 -3.54 15.56 -6.48
N SER A 65 -4.35 14.54 -6.12
CA SER A 65 -4.33 13.22 -6.75
C SER A 65 -5.35 13.11 -7.90
N ASP A 66 -5.45 11.94 -8.49
CA ASP A 66 -6.08 11.63 -9.78
C ASP A 66 -7.53 12.12 -9.98
N LYS A 67 -8.30 12.18 -8.92
CA LYS A 67 -9.73 12.61 -8.96
C LYS A 67 -9.95 14.03 -8.47
N GLY A 68 -8.88 14.82 -8.34
CA GLY A 68 -8.94 16.18 -7.81
C GLY A 68 -9.07 16.26 -6.29
N GLN A 69 -8.91 15.14 -5.57
CA GLN A 69 -8.87 15.15 -4.11
C GLN A 69 -7.53 15.72 -3.63
N ASN A 70 -7.60 16.54 -2.59
CA ASN A 70 -6.43 17.08 -1.93
C ASN A 70 -5.77 16.00 -1.05
N ILE A 71 -4.49 15.79 -1.23
CA ILE A 71 -3.65 14.93 -0.40
C ILE A 71 -2.79 15.80 0.50
N VAL A 72 -2.75 15.49 1.78
CA VAL A 72 -1.91 16.15 2.77
C VAL A 72 -0.70 15.29 3.07
N GLY A 73 0.47 15.88 2.95
CA GLY A 73 1.74 15.26 3.28
C GLY A 73 2.60 16.16 4.14
N TYR A 74 3.58 15.58 4.78
CA TYR A 74 4.54 16.25 5.64
C TYR A 74 5.94 15.81 5.29
N MET A 75 6.84 16.79 5.08
CA MET A 75 8.27 16.52 5.05
C MET A 75 8.81 16.61 6.47
N TYR A 76 9.37 15.51 6.94
CA TYR A 76 10.04 15.39 8.24
C TYR A 76 11.54 15.44 8.06
N SER A 77 12.24 16.08 9.02
CA SER A 77 13.70 16.12 9.08
C SER A 77 14.18 16.25 10.51
N SER A 78 15.44 15.94 10.74
CA SER A 78 16.12 16.19 12.02
C SER A 78 17.57 16.59 11.73
N GLY A 79 17.98 17.75 12.27
CA GLY A 79 19.31 18.33 11.97
C GLY A 79 19.36 19.12 10.66
N GLU A 80 20.57 19.59 10.29
CA GLU A 80 20.74 20.55 9.20
C GLU A 80 21.00 19.92 7.82
N GLU A 81 21.64 18.76 7.76
CA GLU A 81 22.01 18.10 6.51
C GLU A 81 21.24 16.77 6.35
N GLN A 82 20.57 16.64 5.22
CA GLN A 82 19.87 15.41 4.85
C GLN A 82 20.45 14.88 3.53
N LYS A 83 20.61 13.56 3.44
CA LYS A 83 21.35 12.88 2.36
C LYS A 83 20.45 12.30 1.26
N ALA A 84 19.20 11.98 1.56
CA ALA A 84 18.23 11.46 0.60
C ALA A 84 16.79 11.71 1.08
N ILE A 85 15.80 11.43 0.24
CA ILE A 85 14.38 11.55 0.56
C ILE A 85 13.76 10.14 0.60
N ILE A 86 13.14 9.76 1.71
CA ILE A 86 12.31 8.56 1.82
C ILE A 86 10.84 8.96 1.66
N VAL A 87 10.17 8.49 0.60
CA VAL A 87 8.70 8.63 0.48
C VAL A 87 8.05 7.47 1.21
N PHE A 88 7.24 7.80 2.23
CA PHE A 88 6.70 6.85 3.19
C PHE A 88 5.21 6.59 2.94
N ALA A 89 4.85 5.36 2.59
CA ALA A 89 3.49 4.91 2.34
C ALA A 89 2.94 4.10 3.52
N HIS A 90 1.86 4.60 4.16
CA HIS A 90 1.23 3.97 5.32
C HIS A 90 0.33 2.78 4.98
N GLY A 91 0.01 1.96 5.99
CA GLY A 91 -0.89 0.81 5.88
C GLY A 91 -2.38 1.18 5.86
N TYR A 92 -3.23 0.21 5.50
CA TYR A 92 -4.68 0.34 5.43
C TYR A 92 -5.35 0.27 6.82
N GLY A 93 -6.36 1.11 7.03
CA GLY A 93 -7.35 0.93 8.11
C GLY A 93 -6.98 1.51 9.47
N ALA A 94 -5.75 2.03 9.63
CA ALA A 94 -5.29 2.64 10.88
C ALA A 94 -5.29 4.17 10.85
N GLY A 95 -5.80 4.79 9.82
CA GLY A 95 -5.66 6.21 9.51
C GLY A 95 -4.45 6.45 8.62
N GLY A 96 -3.89 7.67 8.66
CA GLY A 96 -2.75 8.07 7.84
C GLY A 96 -1.38 7.73 8.47
N HIS A 97 -0.41 8.60 8.23
CA HIS A 97 0.98 8.40 8.63
C HIS A 97 1.25 8.59 10.14
N ASN A 98 0.32 9.20 10.89
CA ASN A 98 0.55 9.59 12.30
C ASN A 98 0.89 8.42 13.23
N SER A 99 0.47 7.20 12.93
CA SER A 99 0.85 6.00 13.70
C SER A 99 2.28 5.51 13.42
N TYR A 100 2.92 6.03 12.37
CA TYR A 100 4.27 5.66 11.94
C TYR A 100 5.36 6.68 12.32
N ILE A 101 5.01 7.78 13.02
CA ILE A 101 5.97 8.82 13.40
C ILE A 101 7.21 8.27 14.14
N PRO A 102 7.16 7.23 14.98
CA PRO A 102 8.39 6.64 15.55
C PRO A 102 9.38 6.13 14.50
N ALA A 103 8.89 5.46 13.44
CA ALA A 103 9.73 5.01 12.33
C ALA A 103 10.24 6.18 11.47
N ILE A 104 9.36 7.14 11.17
CA ILE A 104 9.68 8.38 10.46
C ILE A 104 10.78 9.14 11.21
N ASN A 105 10.63 9.32 12.53
CA ASN A 105 11.65 9.96 13.37
C ASN A 105 12.98 9.22 13.33
N TYR A 106 12.96 7.89 13.32
CA TYR A 106 14.22 7.11 13.26
C TYR A 106 14.96 7.39 11.97
N PHE A 107 14.30 7.38 10.82
CA PHE A 107 14.94 7.75 9.56
C PHE A 107 15.41 9.20 9.55
N ALA A 108 14.59 10.16 10.03
CA ALA A 108 14.95 11.57 10.10
C ALA A 108 16.21 11.79 10.96
N GLN A 109 16.31 11.16 12.13
CA GLN A 109 17.50 11.23 13.00
C GLN A 109 18.74 10.58 12.39
N ASN A 110 18.59 9.73 11.36
CA ASN A 110 19.69 9.13 10.62
C ASN A 110 20.02 9.87 9.31
N GLY A 111 19.56 11.12 9.15
CA GLY A 111 19.95 12.01 8.06
C GLY A 111 19.12 11.82 6.78
N PHE A 112 17.87 11.41 6.89
CA PHE A 112 16.94 11.36 5.75
C PHE A 112 15.83 12.41 5.89
N TYR A 113 15.49 13.07 4.81
CA TYR A 113 14.15 13.62 4.70
C TYR A 113 13.14 12.47 4.59
N VAL A 114 12.00 12.58 5.28
CA VAL A 114 10.91 11.60 5.15
C VAL A 114 9.66 12.33 4.73
N PHE A 115 9.24 12.12 3.48
CA PHE A 115 7.96 12.61 3.00
C PHE A 115 6.87 11.58 3.25
N ALA A 116 6.08 11.80 4.29
CA ALA A 116 4.96 10.94 4.66
C ALA A 116 3.63 11.65 4.40
N TYR A 117 2.67 10.97 3.80
CA TYR A 117 1.39 11.53 3.42
C TYR A 117 0.22 10.67 3.93
N ASP A 118 -0.94 11.29 4.06
CA ASP A 118 -2.20 10.59 4.30
C ASP A 118 -2.82 10.25 2.94
N ALA A 119 -2.93 8.98 2.59
CA ALA A 119 -3.56 8.59 1.34
C ALA A 119 -5.04 9.00 1.29
N THR A 120 -5.64 9.04 0.09
CA THR A 120 -7.05 9.37 -0.13
C THR A 120 -7.96 8.70 0.92
N GLY A 121 -8.80 9.48 1.56
CA GLY A 121 -9.76 9.00 2.55
C GLY A 121 -9.17 8.66 3.93
N ASN A 122 -7.95 9.10 4.21
CA ASN A 122 -7.33 8.97 5.53
C ASN A 122 -7.04 10.35 6.12
N ASP A 123 -7.09 10.44 7.44
CA ASP A 123 -6.78 11.60 8.28
C ASP A 123 -7.10 12.96 7.62
N GLU A 124 -6.09 13.79 7.30
CA GLU A 124 -6.29 15.15 6.76
C GLU A 124 -6.57 15.18 5.25
N SER A 125 -6.31 14.09 4.54
CA SER A 125 -6.50 14.05 3.08
C SER A 125 -7.96 13.98 2.67
N GLY A 126 -8.25 14.47 1.47
CA GLY A 126 -9.57 14.48 0.87
C GLY A 126 -10.09 13.08 0.51
N GLY A 127 -11.29 13.04 -0.04
CA GLY A 127 -11.96 11.80 -0.43
C GLY A 127 -13.07 11.37 0.53
N LYS A 128 -14.16 10.80 -0.02
CA LYS A 128 -15.28 10.27 0.79
C LYS A 128 -14.94 8.94 1.46
N GLY A 129 -13.88 8.30 1.04
CA GLY A 129 -13.33 7.04 1.52
C GLY A 129 -12.10 6.71 0.70
N ILE A 130 -11.41 5.63 1.02
CA ILE A 130 -10.21 5.17 0.31
C ILE A 130 -10.49 4.89 -1.17
N GLY A 131 -11.68 4.40 -1.47
CA GLY A 131 -12.11 4.15 -2.85
C GLY A 131 -11.77 2.77 -3.39
N GLY A 132 -10.64 2.19 -3.03
CA GLY A 132 -10.19 0.85 -3.43
C GLY A 132 -8.71 0.64 -3.18
N VAL A 133 -8.27 -0.61 -3.24
CA VAL A 133 -6.86 -0.97 -2.99
C VAL A 133 -5.89 -0.26 -3.96
N PRO A 134 -6.17 -0.19 -5.29
CA PRO A 134 -5.25 0.47 -6.23
C PRO A 134 -5.05 1.97 -5.99
N GLN A 135 -5.94 2.62 -5.21
CA GLN A 135 -5.78 4.04 -4.89
C GLN A 135 -4.48 4.34 -4.15
N GLY A 136 -3.96 3.39 -3.36
CA GLY A 136 -2.68 3.57 -2.67
C GLY A 136 -1.49 3.71 -3.62
N VAL A 137 -1.50 2.97 -4.74
CA VAL A 137 -0.46 3.10 -5.78
C VAL A 137 -0.58 4.46 -6.48
N ILE A 138 -1.81 4.88 -6.81
CA ILE A 138 -2.07 6.16 -7.45
C ILE A 138 -1.62 7.33 -6.57
N ASP A 139 -2.00 7.32 -5.28
CA ASP A 139 -1.64 8.40 -4.37
C ASP A 139 -0.12 8.46 -4.15
N LEU A 140 0.58 7.31 -4.16
CA LEU A 140 2.04 7.25 -4.08
C LEU A 140 2.70 7.77 -5.36
N ASP A 141 2.19 7.42 -6.54
CA ASP A 141 2.65 7.97 -7.83
C ASP A 141 2.60 9.50 -7.82
N TYR A 142 1.46 10.08 -7.41
CA TYR A 142 1.32 11.53 -7.28
C TYR A 142 2.19 12.12 -6.16
N ALA A 143 2.47 11.38 -5.09
CA ALA A 143 3.36 11.82 -4.01
C ALA A 143 4.82 11.88 -4.45
N ILE A 144 5.30 10.88 -5.19
CA ILE A 144 6.65 10.86 -5.76
C ILE A 144 6.79 12.01 -6.77
N SER A 145 5.87 12.11 -7.74
CA SER A 145 5.86 13.22 -8.72
C SER A 145 5.83 14.59 -8.04
N PHE A 146 5.10 14.75 -6.93
CA PHE A 146 5.08 16.01 -6.17
C PHE A 146 6.44 16.30 -5.52
N VAL A 147 7.13 15.29 -4.98
CA VAL A 147 8.47 15.45 -4.42
C VAL A 147 9.45 15.87 -5.50
N GLU A 148 9.40 15.29 -6.69
CA GLU A 148 10.31 15.57 -7.80
C GLU A 148 10.04 16.93 -8.47
N ASP A 149 8.77 17.21 -8.79
CA ASP A 149 8.43 18.28 -9.73
C ASP A 149 8.03 19.60 -9.07
N SER A 150 7.69 19.60 -7.77
CA SER A 150 7.14 20.82 -7.13
C SER A 150 8.16 21.94 -6.91
N GLY A 151 9.46 21.65 -6.95
CA GLY A 151 10.51 22.57 -6.62
C GLY A 151 10.58 22.97 -5.12
N ASN A 152 9.83 22.27 -4.27
CA ASN A 152 9.81 22.52 -2.82
C ASN A 152 10.93 21.76 -2.08
N PHE A 153 11.54 20.77 -2.72
CA PHE A 153 12.50 19.86 -2.11
C PHE A 153 13.84 19.93 -2.82
N PRO A 154 14.95 19.60 -2.12
CA PRO A 154 16.25 19.48 -2.76
C PRO A 154 16.26 18.31 -3.75
N ASP A 155 17.08 18.42 -4.78
CA ASP A 155 17.34 17.33 -5.72
C ASP A 155 18.27 16.30 -5.04
N LEU A 156 17.66 15.29 -4.45
CA LEU A 156 18.30 14.22 -3.70
C LEU A 156 17.75 12.85 -4.17
N PRO A 157 18.54 11.77 -4.03
CA PRO A 157 18.06 10.41 -4.31
C PRO A 157 16.79 10.07 -3.56
N ILE A 158 15.89 9.30 -4.22
CA ILE A 158 14.60 8.90 -3.64
C ILE A 158 14.59 7.42 -3.32
N GLY A 159 14.35 7.11 -2.04
CA GLY A 159 13.98 5.77 -1.58
C GLY A 159 12.50 5.70 -1.19
N LEU A 160 11.93 4.49 -1.22
CA LEU A 160 10.56 4.24 -0.78
C LEU A 160 10.53 3.34 0.45
N PHE A 161 9.63 3.65 1.39
CA PHE A 161 9.28 2.76 2.49
C PHE A 161 7.78 2.54 2.51
N GLY A 162 7.34 1.29 2.57
CA GLY A 162 5.92 0.97 2.66
C GLY A 162 5.60 -0.22 3.55
N HIS A 163 4.50 -0.11 4.32
CA HIS A 163 4.02 -1.19 5.16
C HIS A 163 2.61 -1.62 4.76
N SER A 164 2.37 -2.95 4.65
CA SER A 164 1.04 -3.50 4.37
C SER A 164 0.48 -2.96 3.05
N TRP A 165 -0.60 -2.20 3.06
CA TRP A 165 -1.11 -1.49 1.88
C TRP A 165 -0.06 -0.53 1.28
N GLY A 166 0.76 0.11 2.12
CA GLY A 166 1.92 0.87 1.68
C GLY A 166 2.99 -0.03 1.04
N GLY A 167 3.24 -1.23 1.58
CA GLY A 167 4.13 -2.23 0.99
C GLY A 167 3.68 -2.65 -0.41
N TYR A 168 2.37 -2.93 -0.57
CA TYR A 168 1.76 -3.11 -1.88
C TYR A 168 1.99 -1.90 -2.79
N SER A 169 1.82 -0.68 -2.26
CA SER A 169 1.93 0.53 -3.05
C SER A 169 3.36 0.77 -3.54
N VAL A 170 4.38 0.67 -2.67
CA VAL A 170 5.79 0.90 -3.05
C VAL A 170 6.30 -0.13 -4.05
N SER A 171 5.82 -1.37 -3.97
CA SER A 171 6.20 -2.43 -4.91
C SER A 171 5.57 -2.26 -6.30
N ASN A 172 4.33 -1.76 -6.34
CA ASN A 172 3.58 -1.63 -7.59
C ASN A 172 3.84 -0.30 -8.31
N VAL A 173 4.22 0.76 -7.60
CA VAL A 173 4.48 2.08 -8.17
C VAL A 173 5.72 2.11 -9.06
N LEU A 174 6.65 1.18 -8.89
CA LEU A 174 7.90 1.09 -9.66
C LEU A 174 7.69 0.92 -11.17
N THR A 175 6.52 0.49 -11.60
CA THR A 175 6.14 0.48 -13.02
C THR A 175 6.00 1.91 -13.58
N TYR A 176 5.70 2.89 -12.72
CA TYR A 176 5.49 4.30 -13.07
C TYR A 176 6.69 5.16 -12.71
N HIS A 177 7.45 4.74 -11.69
CA HIS A 177 8.67 5.39 -11.18
C HIS A 177 9.85 4.41 -11.16
N PRO A 178 10.34 3.98 -12.35
CA PRO A 178 11.47 3.05 -12.43
C PRO A 178 12.81 3.70 -12.01
N GLU A 179 12.86 5.04 -11.90
CA GLU A 179 14.00 5.85 -11.46
C GLU A 179 14.26 5.79 -9.94
N VAL A 180 13.32 5.31 -9.14
CA VAL A 180 13.53 5.08 -7.70
C VAL A 180 14.68 4.11 -7.48
N GLU A 181 15.59 4.44 -6.57
CA GLU A 181 16.86 3.73 -6.43
C GLU A 181 16.82 2.62 -5.37
N ALA A 182 16.06 2.80 -4.27
CA ALA A 182 15.99 1.82 -3.18
C ALA A 182 14.58 1.73 -2.58
N VAL A 183 14.11 0.49 -2.31
CA VAL A 183 12.76 0.24 -1.78
C VAL A 183 12.80 -0.72 -0.61
N ILE A 184 12.19 -0.35 0.50
CA ILE A 184 11.89 -1.26 1.61
C ILE A 184 10.39 -1.57 1.61
N GLU A 185 10.07 -2.80 1.25
CA GLU A 185 8.72 -3.37 1.27
C GLU A 185 8.51 -4.17 2.54
N CYS A 186 7.50 -3.82 3.35
CA CYS A 186 7.17 -4.48 4.59
C CYS A 186 5.75 -5.06 4.55
N SER A 187 5.62 -6.39 4.59
CA SER A 187 4.33 -7.12 4.72
C SER A 187 3.26 -6.76 3.70
N GLY A 188 3.64 -6.34 2.50
CA GLY A 188 2.72 -6.03 1.42
C GLY A 188 2.32 -7.26 0.60
N PRO A 189 1.08 -7.32 0.10
CA PRO A 189 0.66 -8.36 -0.85
C PRO A 189 1.12 -8.02 -2.27
N ASN A 190 1.27 -9.05 -3.11
CA ASN A 190 1.72 -8.90 -4.49
C ASN A 190 0.78 -8.07 -5.36
N SER A 191 -0.54 -8.19 -5.15
CA SER A 191 -1.53 -7.49 -5.97
C SER A 191 -2.72 -6.99 -5.14
N SER A 192 -3.51 -6.06 -5.70
CA SER A 192 -4.77 -5.63 -5.12
C SER A 192 -5.67 -6.82 -4.80
N THR A 193 -5.77 -7.76 -5.73
CA THR A 193 -6.64 -8.92 -5.56
C THR A 193 -6.16 -9.88 -4.48
N ASP A 194 -4.85 -9.98 -4.23
CA ASP A 194 -4.30 -10.78 -3.13
C ASP A 194 -4.66 -10.17 -1.78
N LEU A 195 -4.60 -8.84 -1.65
CA LEU A 195 -5.05 -8.14 -0.44
C LEU A 195 -6.54 -8.36 -0.16
N VAL A 196 -7.38 -8.22 -1.20
CA VAL A 196 -8.83 -8.41 -1.06
C VAL A 196 -9.17 -9.87 -0.75
N GLU A 197 -8.53 -10.84 -1.41
CA GLU A 197 -8.75 -12.27 -1.18
C GLU A 197 -8.26 -12.68 0.21
N GLY A 198 -7.05 -12.29 0.59
CA GLY A 198 -6.47 -12.59 1.90
C GLY A 198 -7.30 -12.03 3.04
N GLY A 199 -7.61 -10.73 3.01
CA GLY A 199 -8.46 -10.07 3.99
C GLY A 199 -9.89 -10.61 4.02
N GLY A 200 -10.48 -10.82 2.84
CA GLY A 200 -11.83 -11.37 2.71
C GLY A 200 -11.96 -12.80 3.20
N THR A 201 -10.94 -13.63 3.01
CA THR A 201 -10.92 -15.01 3.51
C THR A 201 -11.07 -15.09 5.03
N LYS A 202 -10.52 -14.13 5.75
CA LYS A 202 -10.63 -14.05 7.22
C LYS A 202 -12.04 -13.68 7.68
N VAL A 203 -12.76 -12.88 6.89
CA VAL A 203 -14.07 -12.35 7.28
C VAL A 203 -15.20 -13.29 6.87
N ILE A 204 -15.16 -13.84 5.65
CA ILE A 204 -16.21 -14.66 5.07
C ILE A 204 -15.73 -16.04 4.60
N GLY A 205 -14.49 -16.40 4.93
CA GLY A 205 -13.89 -17.66 4.50
C GLY A 205 -13.66 -17.75 2.99
N PRO A 206 -13.48 -18.96 2.44
CA PRO A 206 -13.18 -19.17 1.02
C PRO A 206 -14.28 -18.72 0.05
N VAL A 207 -15.45 -18.35 0.57
CA VAL A 207 -16.57 -17.79 -0.24
C VAL A 207 -16.15 -16.49 -0.93
N VAL A 208 -15.18 -15.74 -0.39
CA VAL A 208 -14.61 -14.54 -1.03
C VAL A 208 -14.17 -14.82 -2.47
N LYS A 209 -13.64 -16.00 -2.77
CA LYS A 209 -13.19 -16.39 -4.11
C LYS A 209 -14.29 -16.32 -5.17
N ILE A 210 -15.55 -16.51 -4.76
CA ILE A 210 -16.71 -16.40 -5.66
C ILE A 210 -16.95 -14.92 -6.04
N LEU A 211 -16.55 -13.98 -5.19
CA LEU A 211 -16.74 -12.55 -5.41
C LEU A 211 -15.60 -11.93 -6.26
N MET A 212 -14.41 -12.52 -6.23
CA MET A 212 -13.21 -11.99 -6.86
C MET A 212 -13.35 -11.69 -8.36
N PRO A 213 -14.03 -12.48 -9.21
CA PRO A 213 -14.17 -12.14 -10.62
C PRO A 213 -14.87 -10.80 -10.86
N VAL A 214 -15.89 -10.47 -10.05
CA VAL A 214 -16.59 -9.17 -10.13
C VAL A 214 -15.67 -8.04 -9.67
N ILE A 215 -14.96 -8.24 -8.57
CA ILE A 215 -14.04 -7.25 -7.99
C ILE A 215 -12.92 -6.93 -8.98
N LYS A 216 -12.29 -7.95 -9.58
CA LYS A 216 -11.25 -7.77 -10.61
C LYS A 216 -11.73 -6.92 -11.80
N VAL A 217 -12.92 -7.22 -12.32
CA VAL A 217 -13.50 -6.46 -13.43
C VAL A 217 -13.81 -5.02 -13.00
N TYR A 218 -14.34 -4.83 -11.81
CA TYR A 218 -14.64 -3.51 -11.25
C TYR A 218 -13.39 -2.67 -11.05
N GLU A 219 -12.35 -3.22 -10.40
CA GLU A 219 -11.09 -2.49 -10.18
C GLU A 219 -10.42 -2.13 -11.50
N ARG A 220 -10.34 -3.07 -12.45
CA ARG A 220 -9.80 -2.80 -13.78
C ARG A 220 -10.57 -1.68 -14.50
N ALA A 221 -11.90 -1.70 -14.44
CA ALA A 221 -12.73 -0.67 -15.07
C ALA A 221 -12.56 0.72 -14.42
N LYS A 222 -12.27 0.75 -13.11
CA LYS A 222 -12.17 1.97 -12.31
C LYS A 222 -10.77 2.56 -12.27
N TYR A 223 -9.74 1.73 -12.24
CA TYR A 223 -8.35 2.11 -11.98
C TYR A 223 -7.39 1.77 -13.14
N GLY A 224 -7.90 1.11 -14.20
CA GLY A 224 -7.06 0.76 -15.34
C GLY A 224 -5.89 -0.13 -14.96
N ASP A 225 -4.70 0.25 -15.43
CA ASP A 225 -3.47 -0.51 -15.25
C ASP A 225 -3.02 -0.58 -13.78
N TYR A 226 -3.31 0.42 -12.96
CA TYR A 226 -3.03 0.37 -11.51
C TYR A 226 -3.70 -0.82 -10.80
N ALA A 227 -4.84 -1.30 -11.30
CA ALA A 227 -5.53 -2.46 -10.74
C ALA A 227 -5.04 -3.80 -11.29
N THR A 228 -4.34 -3.80 -12.42
CA THR A 228 -3.84 -5.02 -13.06
C THR A 228 -2.35 -5.24 -12.84
N ASN A 229 -1.68 -4.26 -12.22
CA ASN A 229 -0.29 -4.34 -11.84
C ASN A 229 -0.07 -5.30 -10.66
N SER A 230 1.16 -5.72 -10.46
CA SER A 230 1.59 -6.55 -9.33
C SER A 230 3.01 -6.18 -8.93
N ALA A 231 3.40 -6.49 -7.69
CA ALA A 231 4.76 -6.28 -7.22
C ALA A 231 5.79 -6.99 -8.10
N LEU A 232 5.49 -8.19 -8.62
CA LEU A 232 6.37 -8.88 -9.57
C LEU A 232 6.64 -8.05 -10.82
N ILE A 233 5.62 -7.37 -11.35
CA ILE A 233 5.78 -6.49 -12.53
C ILE A 233 6.57 -5.24 -12.13
N GLY A 234 6.24 -4.61 -11.00
CA GLY A 234 6.94 -3.43 -10.50
C GLY A 234 8.43 -3.70 -10.29
N PHE A 235 8.78 -4.76 -9.56
CA PHE A 235 10.16 -5.16 -9.31
C PHE A 235 10.95 -5.52 -10.59
N ALA A 236 10.27 -6.08 -11.60
CA ALA A 236 10.88 -6.35 -12.89
C ALA A 236 11.02 -5.11 -13.80
N SER A 237 10.40 -3.98 -13.43
CA SER A 237 10.38 -2.74 -14.24
C SER A 237 11.45 -1.72 -13.83
N THR A 238 12.24 -2.00 -12.79
CA THR A 238 13.22 -1.10 -12.23
C THR A 238 14.56 -1.77 -12.02
N ASP A 239 15.61 -0.99 -11.91
CA ASP A 239 16.94 -1.41 -11.45
C ASP A 239 17.16 -1.15 -9.95
N ALA A 240 16.12 -0.71 -9.21
CA ALA A 240 16.19 -0.42 -7.78
C ALA A 240 16.68 -1.61 -6.95
N GLU A 241 17.38 -1.31 -5.87
CA GLU A 241 17.65 -2.28 -4.81
C GLU A 241 16.40 -2.48 -3.94
N ILE A 242 16.06 -3.72 -3.62
CA ILE A 242 14.80 -4.08 -2.97
C ILE A 242 15.06 -4.85 -1.67
N MET A 243 14.59 -4.32 -0.55
CA MET A 243 14.51 -5.07 0.69
C MET A 243 13.07 -5.49 0.97
N VAL A 244 12.86 -6.80 1.14
CA VAL A 244 11.55 -7.39 1.45
C VAL A 244 11.56 -7.93 2.87
N VAL A 245 10.64 -7.44 3.71
CA VAL A 245 10.54 -7.80 5.12
C VAL A 245 9.15 -8.32 5.45
N HIS A 246 9.04 -9.55 5.97
CA HIS A 246 7.74 -10.13 6.31
C HIS A 246 7.87 -11.12 7.47
N SER A 247 6.88 -11.17 8.36
CA SER A 247 6.85 -12.16 9.42
C SER A 247 6.07 -13.41 9.00
N SER A 248 6.64 -14.60 9.29
CA SER A 248 6.02 -15.88 8.93
C SER A 248 4.68 -16.15 9.62
N ASP A 249 4.41 -15.48 10.73
CA ASP A 249 3.17 -15.57 11.51
C ASP A 249 2.22 -14.38 11.25
N ASP A 250 2.42 -13.63 10.17
CA ASP A 250 1.52 -12.57 9.77
C ASP A 250 0.12 -13.12 9.46
N ASN A 251 -0.82 -12.69 10.28
CA ASN A 251 -2.21 -13.11 10.15
C ASN A 251 -3.09 -12.03 9.50
N VAL A 252 -2.55 -10.92 9.01
CA VAL A 252 -3.26 -9.86 8.27
C VAL A 252 -3.00 -10.00 6.78
N VAL A 253 -1.75 -10.02 6.37
CA VAL A 253 -1.31 -10.39 5.02
C VAL A 253 -0.50 -11.68 5.15
N PRO A 254 -1.09 -12.86 4.94
CA PRO A 254 -0.34 -14.10 5.01
C PRO A 254 0.86 -14.08 4.06
N ILE A 255 1.99 -14.60 4.53
CA ILE A 255 3.29 -14.51 3.86
C ILE A 255 3.27 -15.07 2.42
N GLU A 256 2.36 -16.01 2.14
CA GLU A 256 2.15 -16.59 0.81
C GLU A 256 1.54 -15.63 -0.22
N TYR A 257 0.98 -14.49 0.20
CA TYR A 257 0.45 -13.46 -0.71
C TYR A 257 1.46 -12.36 -1.08
N GLY A 258 2.63 -12.37 -0.46
CA GLY A 258 3.71 -11.39 -0.67
C GLY A 258 5.08 -12.05 -0.72
N TYR A 259 5.77 -12.10 0.39
CA TYR A 259 7.15 -12.57 0.53
C TYR A 259 7.46 -13.87 -0.21
N ASP A 260 6.65 -14.91 -0.05
CA ASP A 260 6.91 -16.22 -0.69
C ASP A 260 6.84 -16.12 -2.23
N ILE A 261 5.97 -15.26 -2.77
CA ILE A 261 5.88 -14.98 -4.21
C ILE A 261 7.18 -14.30 -4.66
N TYR A 262 7.62 -13.25 -3.95
CA TYR A 262 8.80 -12.46 -4.29
C TYR A 262 10.08 -13.29 -4.16
N TYR A 263 10.22 -14.03 -3.05
CA TYR A 263 11.36 -14.90 -2.80
C TYR A 263 11.51 -15.96 -3.90
N ASN A 264 10.42 -16.60 -4.30
CA ASN A 264 10.46 -17.60 -5.36
C ASN A 264 10.86 -17.01 -6.73
N ALA A 265 10.51 -15.75 -6.99
CA ALA A 265 10.80 -15.08 -8.24
C ALA A 265 12.23 -14.48 -8.29
N PHE A 266 12.72 -13.93 -7.17
CA PHE A 266 13.88 -13.04 -7.13
C PHE A 266 14.98 -13.46 -6.15
N LYS A 267 14.93 -14.62 -5.50
CA LYS A 267 15.94 -15.06 -4.51
C LYS A 267 17.38 -15.15 -5.06
N ASP A 268 17.52 -15.27 -6.37
CA ASP A 268 18.82 -15.37 -7.06
C ASP A 268 19.21 -14.03 -7.74
N ASP A 269 18.38 -12.98 -7.60
CA ASP A 269 18.67 -11.63 -8.09
C ASP A 269 19.44 -10.85 -7.00
N PRO A 270 20.67 -10.36 -7.27
CA PRO A 270 21.51 -9.71 -6.27
C PRO A 270 20.93 -8.39 -5.72
N ARG A 271 19.98 -7.77 -6.43
CA ARG A 271 19.29 -6.55 -5.98
C ARG A 271 18.35 -6.79 -4.79
N PHE A 272 18.05 -8.05 -4.46
CA PHE A 272 17.06 -8.36 -3.43
C PHE A 272 17.70 -8.77 -2.12
N THR A 273 17.31 -8.11 -1.05
CA THR A 273 17.54 -8.51 0.34
C THR A 273 16.24 -9.02 0.97
N PHE A 274 16.22 -10.28 1.40
CA PHE A 274 15.04 -10.90 1.99
C PHE A 274 15.21 -11.11 3.47
N ILE A 275 14.33 -10.50 4.30
CA ILE A 275 14.31 -10.64 5.76
C ILE A 275 12.99 -11.32 6.16
N ARG A 276 13.08 -12.60 6.49
CA ARG A 276 11.96 -13.37 7.06
C ARG A 276 12.01 -13.31 8.58
N LEU A 277 11.01 -12.69 9.17
CA LEU A 277 10.86 -12.58 10.61
C LEU A 277 9.98 -13.71 11.16
N GLU A 278 10.09 -13.95 12.48
CA GLU A 278 9.25 -14.89 13.21
C GLU A 278 8.71 -14.25 14.49
N GLY A 279 7.44 -14.52 14.83
CA GLY A 279 6.82 -14.04 16.07
C GLY A 279 6.59 -12.52 16.10
N LYS A 280 6.59 -11.85 14.94
CA LYS A 280 6.39 -10.40 14.84
C LYS A 280 5.01 -10.01 14.30
N GLY A 281 4.22 -10.99 13.85
CA GLY A 281 2.91 -10.74 13.27
C GLY A 281 2.96 -9.73 12.13
N HIS A 282 1.87 -8.95 11.96
CA HIS A 282 1.77 -8.01 10.85
C HIS A 282 2.58 -6.72 11.01
N ASN A 283 2.71 -6.20 12.25
CA ASN A 283 3.25 -4.84 12.48
C ASN A 283 4.13 -4.68 13.73
N GLN A 284 4.37 -5.73 14.51
CA GLN A 284 5.14 -5.61 15.75
C GLN A 284 6.62 -5.27 15.50
N PHE A 285 7.13 -5.64 14.33
CA PHE A 285 8.50 -5.31 13.92
C PHE A 285 8.69 -3.81 13.63
N LEU A 286 7.61 -3.05 13.40
CA LEU A 286 7.66 -1.59 13.23
C LEU A 286 7.81 -0.82 14.55
N ASN A 287 7.77 -1.50 15.69
CA ASN A 287 8.10 -0.87 16.97
C ASN A 287 9.62 -0.71 17.07
N VAL A 288 10.09 0.50 16.80
CA VAL A 288 11.52 0.88 16.76
C VAL A 288 12.26 0.43 18.02
N ASN A 289 11.69 0.73 19.20
CA ASN A 289 12.33 0.45 20.48
C ASN A 289 12.56 -1.06 20.75
N HIS A 290 11.78 -1.92 20.12
CA HIS A 290 11.88 -3.37 20.29
C HIS A 290 12.57 -4.07 19.11
N ASN A 291 12.93 -3.33 18.07
CA ASN A 291 13.51 -3.87 16.84
C ASN A 291 14.59 -2.93 16.27
N THR A 292 15.42 -2.34 17.14
CA THR A 292 16.45 -1.38 16.74
C THR A 292 17.39 -1.95 15.69
N ASP A 293 17.85 -3.20 15.86
CA ASP A 293 18.74 -3.87 14.89
C ASP A 293 18.12 -3.93 13.48
N LEU A 294 16.79 -4.14 13.39
CA LEU A 294 16.10 -4.13 12.11
C LEU A 294 16.07 -2.73 11.49
N PHE A 295 15.83 -1.70 12.29
CA PHE A 295 15.86 -0.32 11.82
C PHE A 295 17.26 0.14 11.45
N GLU A 296 18.30 -0.33 12.16
CA GLU A 296 19.70 -0.14 11.75
C GLU A 296 19.98 -0.76 10.39
N SER A 297 19.41 -1.96 10.11
CA SER A 297 19.54 -2.58 8.79
C SER A 297 18.80 -1.81 7.68
N PHE A 298 17.68 -1.16 8.00
CA PHE A 298 16.96 -0.30 7.06
C PHE A 298 17.78 0.95 6.69
N VAL A 299 18.39 1.59 7.71
CA VAL A 299 19.28 2.74 7.49
C VAL A 299 20.49 2.33 6.67
N ALA A 300 21.16 1.22 7.04
CA ALA A 300 22.31 0.71 6.30
C ALA A 300 21.97 0.38 4.85
N PHE A 301 20.81 -0.21 4.60
CA PHE A 301 20.35 -0.50 3.25
C PHE A 301 20.20 0.77 2.40
N TYR A 302 19.59 1.84 2.94
CA TYR A 302 19.50 3.09 2.21
C TYR A 302 20.87 3.77 2.05
N ASP A 303 21.74 3.70 3.06
CA ASP A 303 23.09 4.26 2.99
C ASP A 303 23.96 3.57 1.93
N GLU A 304 23.76 2.30 1.67
CA GLU A 304 24.50 1.53 0.67
C GLU A 304 23.97 1.74 -0.75
N ASN A 305 22.68 2.10 -0.91
CA ASN A 305 22.00 2.03 -2.20
C ASN A 305 21.43 3.36 -2.71
N LEU A 306 21.55 4.44 -1.94
CA LEU A 306 21.17 5.81 -2.37
C LEU A 306 22.38 6.73 -2.60
N PHE A 307 23.64 6.21 -2.46
CA PHE A 307 24.86 7.05 -2.57
C PHE A 307 25.96 6.42 -3.38
#